data_3c135a2d37a9ebf8f165c35832d666d2
#
_entry.id   3c135a2d37a9ebf8f165c35832d666d2
#
_cell.length_a   1.000
_cell.length_b   1.000
_cell.length_c   1.000
_cell.angle_alpha   90.00
_cell.angle_beta   90.00
_cell.angle_gamma   90.00
#
_symmetry.space_group_name_H-M   'P 1'
#
loop_
_entity.id
_entity.type
_entity.pdbx_description
1 polymer ?
#
loop_
_entity_poly.entity_id
_entity_poly.type
_entity_poly.pdbx_seq_one_letter_code
_entity_poly.pdbx_strand_id
1 'polypeptide(L)'
;MTVVPVALVAGGSRGLGLEIARQLHRCGHHVALCARDEAALQRAASEFKERVSIHVMDVTDREGVQRVVKEILNGYGPIEVAIHVAGIIQVGPAADVELEHFDQALDIMAKGPINVAWSVLPSMRERRRGHIGVVASVGGVVSPPHLLPYSTAKFAALGFTDGLAAELMGTGVTATSIVPGLMRTGSHDQATFIGNATAEHNWFSVAASAPLISANSTRAARRMVDGVLAGKPLVTITPLAWMAYRVRGLMPGITTRAMGISNRFLPRATGNTVPVKGSKLSVSPVVRRLTHWSRCAAARNNEV
;
A
#
# COMPACT_ATOMS: atom_id res chain seq x y z
N MET A 1 17.58 -29.97 -8.58
CA MET A 1 16.27 -29.30 -8.59
C MET A 1 16.51 -27.82 -8.34
N THR A 2 16.12 -26.97 -9.26
CA THR A 2 16.18 -25.50 -9.05
C THR A 2 15.16 -25.13 -7.95
N VAL A 3 15.65 -24.60 -6.84
CA VAL A 3 14.78 -24.11 -5.75
C VAL A 3 13.95 -22.95 -6.29
N VAL A 4 12.63 -23.07 -6.24
CA VAL A 4 11.72 -22.00 -6.66
C VAL A 4 11.84 -20.85 -5.65
N PRO A 5 12.16 -19.63 -6.09
CA PRO A 5 12.28 -18.50 -5.17
C PRO A 5 10.93 -18.14 -4.54
N VAL A 6 10.93 -17.81 -3.25
CA VAL A 6 9.71 -17.47 -2.51
C VAL A 6 9.54 -15.95 -2.41
N ALA A 7 8.33 -15.48 -2.65
CA ALA A 7 7.92 -14.08 -2.47
C ALA A 7 6.79 -13.97 -1.44
N LEU A 8 6.99 -13.19 -0.39
CA LEU A 8 5.99 -12.86 0.61
C LEU A 8 5.30 -11.54 0.24
N VAL A 9 3.96 -11.54 0.20
CA VAL A 9 3.16 -10.33 -0.05
C VAL A 9 2.24 -10.06 1.14
N ALA A 10 2.63 -9.13 2.01
CA ALA A 10 1.82 -8.68 3.13
C ALA A 10 0.75 -7.70 2.66
N GLY A 11 -0.52 -8.10 2.74
CA GLY A 11 -1.66 -7.43 2.11
C GLY A 11 -1.97 -7.99 0.72
N GLY A 12 -1.67 -9.28 0.47
CA GLY A 12 -1.78 -9.96 -0.83
C GLY A 12 -3.18 -10.44 -1.22
N SER A 13 -4.18 -10.32 -0.34
CA SER A 13 -5.52 -10.90 -0.58
C SER A 13 -6.39 -10.11 -1.56
N ARG A 14 -6.09 -8.85 -1.84
CA ARG A 14 -6.90 -7.99 -2.71
C ARG A 14 -6.12 -6.79 -3.27
N GLY A 15 -6.74 -6.08 -4.18
CA GLY A 15 -6.28 -4.78 -4.69
C GLY A 15 -4.89 -4.82 -5.31
N LEU A 16 -4.08 -3.84 -4.96
CA LEU A 16 -2.71 -3.73 -5.44
C LEU A 16 -1.84 -4.92 -4.99
N GLY A 17 -2.06 -5.42 -3.76
CA GLY A 17 -1.31 -6.56 -3.24
C GLY A 17 -1.52 -7.82 -4.08
N LEU A 18 -2.75 -8.09 -4.50
CA LEU A 18 -3.06 -9.22 -5.39
C LEU A 18 -2.46 -9.03 -6.78
N GLU A 19 -2.45 -7.80 -7.32
CA GLU A 19 -1.77 -7.53 -8.60
C GLU A 19 -0.25 -7.71 -8.51
N ILE A 20 0.38 -7.30 -7.41
CA ILE A 20 1.80 -7.55 -7.14
C ILE A 20 2.06 -9.05 -7.04
N ALA A 21 1.22 -9.80 -6.34
CA ALA A 21 1.28 -11.25 -6.22
C ALA A 21 1.24 -11.93 -7.60
N ARG A 22 0.31 -11.53 -8.46
CA ARG A 22 0.22 -12.03 -9.86
C ARG A 22 1.50 -11.75 -10.66
N GLN A 23 2.12 -10.58 -10.48
CA GLN A 23 3.37 -10.26 -11.18
C GLN A 23 4.54 -11.12 -10.67
N LEU A 24 4.71 -11.26 -9.35
CA LEU A 24 5.73 -12.12 -8.75
C LEU A 24 5.57 -13.58 -9.18
N HIS A 25 4.35 -14.09 -9.23
CA HIS A 25 4.04 -15.43 -9.73
C HIS A 25 4.45 -15.61 -11.21
N ARG A 26 4.19 -14.60 -12.06
CA ARG A 26 4.64 -14.59 -13.47
C ARG A 26 6.16 -14.55 -13.60
N CYS A 27 6.85 -13.93 -12.63
CA CYS A 27 8.32 -13.94 -12.55
C CYS A 27 8.89 -15.26 -12.02
N GLY A 28 8.06 -16.28 -11.79
CA GLY A 28 8.49 -17.61 -11.41
C GLY A 28 8.56 -17.87 -9.90
N HIS A 29 8.13 -16.94 -9.05
CA HIS A 29 8.14 -17.12 -7.60
C HIS A 29 7.01 -18.04 -7.11
N HIS A 30 7.25 -18.76 -6.03
CA HIS A 30 6.20 -19.22 -5.12
C HIS A 30 5.72 -18.02 -4.32
N VAL A 31 4.42 -17.72 -4.35
CA VAL A 31 3.88 -16.52 -3.70
C VAL A 31 3.15 -16.89 -2.42
N ALA A 32 3.68 -16.45 -1.28
CA ALA A 32 3.03 -16.52 0.01
C ALA A 32 2.13 -15.29 0.21
N LEU A 33 0.82 -15.48 0.04
CA LEU A 33 -0.20 -14.44 0.25
C LEU A 33 -0.47 -14.30 1.75
N CYS A 34 -0.20 -13.14 2.32
CA CYS A 34 -0.43 -12.86 3.74
C CYS A 34 -1.48 -11.76 3.92
N ALA A 35 -2.51 -12.00 4.71
CA ALA A 35 -3.54 -11.03 5.10
C ALA A 35 -4.32 -11.54 6.33
N ARG A 36 -5.18 -10.69 6.90
CA ARG A 36 -5.99 -11.05 8.08
C ARG A 36 -7.23 -11.89 7.77
N ASP A 37 -7.81 -11.67 6.59
CA ASP A 37 -9.06 -12.30 6.15
C ASP A 37 -8.73 -13.56 5.34
N GLU A 38 -8.96 -14.72 5.96
CA GLU A 38 -8.69 -16.02 5.37
C GLU A 38 -9.58 -16.29 4.15
N ALA A 39 -10.86 -15.91 4.21
CA ALA A 39 -11.76 -16.11 3.08
C ALA A 39 -11.33 -15.28 1.86
N ALA A 40 -10.83 -14.05 2.08
CA ALA A 40 -10.27 -13.24 1.01
C ALA A 40 -8.95 -13.83 0.47
N LEU A 41 -8.12 -14.45 1.32
CA LEU A 41 -6.91 -15.16 0.89
C LEU A 41 -7.26 -16.39 0.03
N GLN A 42 -8.24 -17.16 0.43
CA GLN A 42 -8.70 -18.34 -0.33
C GLN A 42 -9.22 -17.94 -1.73
N ARG A 43 -10.06 -16.88 -1.80
CA ARG A 43 -10.51 -16.33 -3.08
C ARG A 43 -9.35 -15.87 -3.95
N ALA A 44 -8.38 -15.17 -3.37
CA ALA A 44 -7.20 -14.70 -4.09
C ALA A 44 -6.34 -15.88 -4.59
N ALA A 45 -6.13 -16.89 -3.75
CA ALA A 45 -5.32 -18.06 -4.08
C ALA A 45 -5.95 -18.92 -5.19
N SER A 46 -7.29 -18.98 -5.29
CA SER A 46 -7.98 -19.75 -6.34
C SER A 46 -7.69 -19.27 -7.77
N GLU A 47 -7.13 -18.08 -7.93
CA GLU A 47 -6.68 -17.57 -9.24
C GLU A 47 -5.37 -18.19 -9.73
N PHE A 48 -4.61 -18.83 -8.82
CA PHE A 48 -3.32 -19.42 -9.11
C PHE A 48 -3.43 -20.93 -9.18
N LYS A 49 -2.88 -21.54 -10.22
CA LYS A 49 -2.93 -23.02 -10.38
C LYS A 49 -1.93 -23.74 -9.46
N GLU A 50 -0.80 -23.11 -9.19
CA GLU A 50 0.34 -23.69 -8.47
C GLU A 50 1.22 -22.57 -7.87
N ARG A 51 2.20 -22.93 -7.06
CA ARG A 51 3.17 -22.01 -6.48
C ARG A 51 2.55 -20.83 -5.73
N VAL A 52 1.53 -21.13 -4.93
CA VAL A 52 0.87 -20.19 -4.05
C VAL A 52 0.58 -20.85 -2.70
N SER A 53 0.73 -20.09 -1.63
CA SER A 53 0.29 -20.48 -0.28
C SER A 53 -0.40 -19.28 0.37
N ILE A 54 -1.28 -19.58 1.33
CA ILE A 54 -2.00 -18.56 2.10
C ILE A 54 -1.61 -18.62 3.56
N HIS A 55 -1.46 -17.47 4.17
CA HIS A 55 -1.08 -17.33 5.57
C HIS A 55 -1.90 -16.21 6.22
N VAL A 56 -2.66 -16.57 7.25
CA VAL A 56 -3.38 -15.57 8.06
C VAL A 56 -2.36 -14.81 8.91
N MET A 57 -2.22 -13.52 8.67
CA MET A 57 -1.19 -12.70 9.30
C MET A 57 -1.70 -11.27 9.52
N ASP A 58 -1.66 -10.80 10.76
CA ASP A 58 -1.78 -9.38 11.06
C ASP A 58 -0.40 -8.76 11.15
N VAL A 59 -0.13 -7.77 10.30
CA VAL A 59 1.16 -7.07 10.26
C VAL A 59 1.45 -6.25 11.52
N THR A 60 0.44 -5.99 12.35
CA THR A 60 0.57 -5.28 13.62
C THR A 60 1.03 -6.21 14.76
N ASP A 61 0.79 -7.51 14.65
CA ASP A 61 1.25 -8.54 15.55
C ASP A 61 2.68 -9.00 15.19
N ARG A 62 3.68 -8.48 15.90
CA ARG A 62 5.10 -8.78 15.65
C ARG A 62 5.40 -10.28 15.75
N GLU A 63 4.89 -10.94 16.79
CA GLU A 63 5.14 -12.35 17.03
C GLU A 63 4.43 -13.22 15.96
N GLY A 64 3.21 -12.84 15.59
CA GLY A 64 2.46 -13.46 14.51
C GLY A 64 3.19 -13.38 13.17
N VAL A 65 3.76 -12.21 12.85
CA VAL A 65 4.58 -12.04 11.65
C VAL A 65 5.81 -12.95 11.67
N GLN A 66 6.52 -13.02 12.80
CA GLN A 66 7.69 -13.90 12.95
C GLN A 66 7.33 -15.38 12.80
N ARG A 67 6.22 -15.84 13.38
CA ARG A 67 5.73 -17.22 13.22
C ARG A 67 5.46 -17.53 11.75
N VAL A 68 4.70 -16.69 11.07
CA VAL A 68 4.34 -16.88 9.65
C VAL A 68 5.58 -16.88 8.76
N VAL A 69 6.52 -15.98 8.96
CA VAL A 69 7.78 -15.95 8.21
C VAL A 69 8.57 -17.25 8.42
N LYS A 70 8.64 -17.76 9.66
CA LYS A 70 9.30 -19.04 9.98
C LYS A 70 8.60 -20.24 9.30
N GLU A 71 7.27 -20.27 9.30
CA GLU A 71 6.48 -21.28 8.60
C GLU A 71 6.75 -21.28 7.10
N ILE A 72 6.80 -20.10 6.48
CA ILE A 72 7.11 -19.96 5.04
C ILE A 72 8.53 -20.46 4.75
N LEU A 73 9.52 -20.06 5.55
CA LEU A 73 10.91 -20.48 5.39
C LEU A 73 11.07 -22.01 5.48
N ASN A 74 10.36 -22.65 6.43
CA ASN A 74 10.43 -24.09 6.66
C ASN A 74 9.67 -24.89 5.57
N GLY A 75 8.52 -24.38 5.11
CA GLY A 75 7.65 -25.09 4.19
C GLY A 75 8.00 -24.93 2.71
N TYR A 76 8.50 -23.76 2.34
CA TYR A 76 8.68 -23.40 0.92
C TYR A 76 10.12 -22.96 0.58
N GLY A 77 10.95 -22.74 1.58
CA GLY A 77 12.32 -22.31 1.40
C GLY A 77 12.55 -20.82 1.60
N PRO A 78 13.73 -20.31 1.24
CA PRO A 78 14.16 -18.97 1.58
C PRO A 78 13.33 -17.89 0.84
N ILE A 79 12.82 -16.92 1.61
CA ILE A 79 12.14 -15.76 1.07
C ILE A 79 13.16 -14.88 0.36
N GLU A 80 12.99 -14.72 -0.95
CA GLU A 80 13.84 -13.86 -1.78
C GLU A 80 13.27 -12.45 -1.90
N VAL A 81 11.95 -12.32 -1.91
CA VAL A 81 11.25 -11.05 -2.02
C VAL A 81 10.21 -10.91 -0.90
N ALA A 82 10.19 -9.79 -0.22
CA ALA A 82 9.12 -9.45 0.73
C ALA A 82 8.56 -8.07 0.40
N ILE A 83 7.27 -7.99 0.07
CA ILE A 83 6.62 -6.70 -0.25
C ILE A 83 5.48 -6.44 0.75
N HIS A 84 5.59 -5.31 1.45
CA HIS A 84 4.53 -4.81 2.32
C HIS A 84 3.62 -3.86 1.53
N VAL A 85 2.34 -4.25 1.41
CA VAL A 85 1.30 -3.51 0.69
C VAL A 85 0.14 -3.14 1.62
N ALA A 86 -0.01 -3.87 2.74
CA ALA A 86 -1.11 -3.67 3.67
C ALA A 86 -1.23 -2.20 4.10
N GLY A 87 -2.45 -1.70 4.10
CA GLY A 87 -2.71 -0.32 4.48
C GLY A 87 -4.19 -0.03 4.60
N ILE A 88 -4.49 1.07 5.26
CA ILE A 88 -5.84 1.63 5.41
C ILE A 88 -5.83 3.06 4.91
N ILE A 89 -6.98 3.55 4.48
CA ILE A 89 -7.17 4.94 4.09
C ILE A 89 -8.29 5.51 4.96
N GLN A 90 -7.98 6.56 5.70
CA GLN A 90 -8.90 7.30 6.54
C GLN A 90 -8.93 8.73 6.03
N VAL A 91 -10.12 9.23 5.69
CA VAL A 91 -10.33 10.52 5.03
C VAL A 91 -11.27 11.36 5.89
N GLY A 92 -10.85 12.54 6.26
CA GLY A 92 -11.65 13.49 7.00
C GLY A 92 -10.84 14.71 7.46
N PRO A 93 -11.53 15.82 7.77
CA PRO A 93 -10.90 17.04 8.25
C PRO A 93 -10.22 16.81 9.61
N ALA A 94 -9.08 17.45 9.84
CA ALA A 94 -8.29 17.27 11.05
C ALA A 94 -9.06 17.50 12.37
N ALA A 95 -10.09 18.36 12.34
CA ALA A 95 -10.93 18.64 13.51
C ALA A 95 -11.90 17.50 13.88
N ASP A 96 -12.16 16.56 12.94
CA ASP A 96 -13.03 15.40 13.15
C ASP A 96 -12.22 14.10 13.32
N VAL A 97 -10.88 14.16 13.22
CA VAL A 97 -9.95 13.02 13.37
C VAL A 97 -9.53 12.86 14.83
N GLU A 98 -9.58 11.65 15.35
CA GLU A 98 -9.14 11.27 16.70
C GLU A 98 -7.75 10.62 16.69
N LEU A 99 -7.10 10.52 17.86
CA LEU A 99 -5.76 9.94 18.00
C LEU A 99 -5.72 8.46 17.59
N GLU A 100 -6.81 7.74 17.85
CA GLU A 100 -6.97 6.32 17.49
C GLU A 100 -6.83 6.09 15.98
N HIS A 101 -7.20 7.06 15.15
CA HIS A 101 -7.00 6.98 13.71
C HIS A 101 -5.51 7.03 13.33
N PHE A 102 -4.71 7.81 14.07
CA PHE A 102 -3.25 7.83 13.89
C PHE A 102 -2.63 6.52 14.35
N ASP A 103 -3.03 6.00 15.52
CA ASP A 103 -2.51 4.75 16.05
C ASP A 103 -2.74 3.60 15.07
N GLN A 104 -3.98 3.44 14.58
CA GLN A 104 -4.32 2.44 13.56
C GLN A 104 -3.50 2.59 12.28
N ALA A 105 -3.35 3.82 11.79
CA ALA A 105 -2.59 4.08 10.57
C ALA A 105 -1.10 3.75 10.75
N LEU A 106 -0.51 4.18 11.87
CA LEU A 106 0.89 3.94 12.21
C LEU A 106 1.17 2.46 12.45
N ASP A 107 0.30 1.74 13.16
CA ASP A 107 0.47 0.32 13.44
C ASP A 107 0.53 -0.49 12.14
N ILE A 108 -0.38 -0.24 11.21
CA ILE A 108 -0.46 -1.01 9.97
C ILE A 108 0.61 -0.57 8.96
N MET A 109 0.79 0.76 8.77
CA MET A 109 1.55 1.29 7.63
C MET A 109 2.96 1.78 7.98
N ALA A 110 3.30 1.91 9.27
CA ALA A 110 4.65 2.23 9.73
C ALA A 110 5.27 1.05 10.48
N LYS A 111 4.64 0.54 11.54
CA LYS A 111 5.16 -0.61 12.30
C LYS A 111 5.05 -1.92 11.49
N GLY A 112 3.95 -2.11 10.72
CA GLY A 112 3.75 -3.29 9.88
C GLY A 112 4.93 -3.58 8.94
N PRO A 113 5.38 -2.66 8.08
CA PRO A 113 6.54 -2.90 7.23
C PRO A 113 7.83 -3.13 8.02
N ILE A 114 8.00 -2.51 9.20
CA ILE A 114 9.13 -2.79 10.09
C ILE A 114 9.07 -4.25 10.57
N ASN A 115 7.92 -4.73 11.06
CA ASN A 115 7.75 -6.10 11.53
C ASN A 115 8.08 -7.12 10.43
N VAL A 116 7.55 -6.91 9.21
CA VAL A 116 7.82 -7.79 8.07
C VAL A 116 9.30 -7.78 7.70
N ALA A 117 9.91 -6.59 7.55
CA ALA A 117 11.31 -6.46 7.18
C ALA A 117 12.24 -7.12 8.20
N TRP A 118 12.05 -6.85 9.50
CA TRP A 118 12.88 -7.43 10.57
C TRP A 118 12.73 -8.95 10.68
N SER A 119 11.59 -9.51 10.29
CA SER A 119 11.38 -10.96 10.31
C SER A 119 12.08 -11.69 9.16
N VAL A 120 12.17 -11.07 7.96
CA VAL A 120 12.82 -11.69 6.78
C VAL A 120 14.31 -11.38 6.68
N LEU A 121 14.74 -10.24 7.22
CA LEU A 121 16.08 -9.70 7.07
C LEU A 121 17.22 -10.63 7.57
N PRO A 122 17.11 -11.35 8.70
CA PRO A 122 18.16 -12.25 9.15
C PRO A 122 18.53 -13.31 8.11
N SER A 123 17.54 -14.02 7.57
CA SER A 123 17.74 -15.03 6.51
C SER A 123 18.26 -14.43 5.20
N MET A 124 17.83 -13.22 4.83
CA MET A 124 18.33 -12.53 3.64
C MET A 124 19.79 -12.11 3.80
N ARG A 125 20.17 -11.58 4.98
CA ARG A 125 21.55 -11.18 5.28
C ARG A 125 22.51 -12.36 5.28
N GLU A 126 22.13 -13.48 5.89
CA GLU A 126 22.92 -14.71 5.91
C GLU A 126 23.26 -15.20 4.49
N ARG A 127 22.28 -15.17 3.60
CA ARG A 127 22.43 -15.57 2.20
C ARG A 127 22.99 -14.46 1.31
N ARG A 128 23.15 -13.25 1.82
CA ARG A 128 23.55 -12.05 1.09
C ARG A 128 22.68 -11.81 -0.16
N ARG A 129 21.40 -12.11 -0.07
CA ARG A 129 20.45 -12.03 -1.18
C ARG A 129 19.03 -11.83 -0.66
N GLY A 130 18.37 -10.80 -1.16
CA GLY A 130 16.96 -10.54 -0.87
C GLY A 130 16.52 -9.14 -1.29
N HIS A 131 15.22 -8.99 -1.50
CA HIS A 131 14.61 -7.73 -1.90
C HIS A 131 13.42 -7.41 -1.00
N ILE A 132 13.46 -6.26 -0.35
CA ILE A 132 12.37 -5.76 0.49
C ILE A 132 11.71 -4.59 -0.22
N GLY A 133 10.39 -4.66 -0.44
CA GLY A 133 9.60 -3.58 -1.01
C GLY A 133 8.58 -3.04 0.00
N VAL A 134 8.47 -1.73 0.13
CA VAL A 134 7.44 -1.11 0.97
C VAL A 134 6.61 -0.14 0.12
N VAL A 135 5.31 -0.41 0.06
CA VAL A 135 4.39 0.48 -0.65
C VAL A 135 4.04 1.67 0.24
N ALA A 136 4.77 2.76 0.03
CA ALA A 136 4.45 4.08 0.56
C ALA A 136 3.29 4.71 -0.24
N SER A 137 3.37 5.99 -0.59
CA SER A 137 2.40 6.72 -1.40
C SER A 137 2.95 8.10 -1.77
N VAL A 138 2.37 8.75 -2.78
CA VAL A 138 2.52 10.20 -2.94
C VAL A 138 2.06 10.95 -1.67
N GLY A 139 1.10 10.40 -0.91
CA GLY A 139 0.71 10.91 0.42
C GLY A 139 1.80 10.77 1.50
N GLY A 140 2.83 9.96 1.27
CA GLY A 140 4.05 9.88 2.10
C GLY A 140 5.15 10.86 1.66
N VAL A 141 4.90 11.65 0.64
CA VAL A 141 5.81 12.69 0.13
C VAL A 141 5.19 14.07 0.29
N VAL A 142 3.95 14.22 -0.11
CA VAL A 142 3.13 15.41 0.08
C VAL A 142 1.93 15.01 0.92
N SER A 143 1.62 15.74 1.98
CA SER A 143 0.45 15.47 2.82
C SER A 143 -0.77 16.22 2.28
N PRO A 144 -1.68 15.56 1.52
CA PRO A 144 -2.93 16.19 1.13
C PRO A 144 -3.80 16.44 2.37
N PRO A 145 -4.55 17.55 2.42
CA PRO A 145 -5.53 17.76 3.48
C PRO A 145 -6.52 16.60 3.55
N HIS A 146 -7.13 16.40 4.71
CA HIS A 146 -8.09 15.33 5.02
C HIS A 146 -7.52 13.89 4.99
N LEU A 147 -6.21 13.75 4.79
CA LEU A 147 -5.50 12.46 4.81
C LEU A 147 -4.42 12.42 5.90
N LEU A 148 -4.58 13.17 7.00
CA LEU A 148 -3.52 13.39 7.96
C LEU A 148 -2.99 12.10 8.62
N PRO A 149 -3.81 11.17 9.20
CA PRO A 149 -3.30 9.91 9.74
C PRO A 149 -2.61 9.05 8.69
N TYR A 150 -3.22 8.93 7.52
CA TYR A 150 -2.66 8.20 6.39
C TYR A 150 -1.30 8.75 5.97
N SER A 151 -1.21 10.06 5.75
CA SER A 151 0.04 10.70 5.34
C SER A 151 1.14 10.54 6.38
N THR A 152 0.83 10.72 7.67
CA THR A 152 1.78 10.52 8.78
C THR A 152 2.41 9.13 8.71
N ALA A 153 1.60 8.09 8.57
CA ALA A 153 2.08 6.71 8.49
C ALA A 153 2.87 6.44 7.19
N LYS A 154 2.46 7.01 6.06
CA LYS A 154 3.16 6.83 4.78
C LYS A 154 4.49 7.60 4.70
N PHE A 155 4.62 8.75 5.38
CA PHE A 155 5.91 9.41 5.59
C PHE A 155 6.84 8.55 6.45
N ALA A 156 6.34 7.98 7.54
CA ALA A 156 7.12 7.06 8.38
C ALA A 156 7.60 5.83 7.60
N ALA A 157 6.73 5.22 6.80
CA ALA A 157 7.09 4.09 5.93
C ALA A 157 8.18 4.46 4.92
N LEU A 158 8.08 5.64 4.30
CA LEU A 158 9.08 6.13 3.36
C LEU A 158 10.43 6.32 4.05
N GLY A 159 10.47 7.06 5.18
CA GLY A 159 11.69 7.31 5.94
C GLY A 159 12.34 6.02 6.45
N PHE A 160 11.54 5.07 6.94
CA PHE A 160 12.02 3.74 7.31
C PHE A 160 12.68 3.02 6.13
N THR A 161 12.04 3.01 4.99
CA THR A 161 12.54 2.25 3.83
C THR A 161 13.78 2.89 3.22
N ASP A 162 13.83 4.23 3.15
CA ASP A 162 14.99 4.97 2.65
C ASP A 162 16.21 4.75 3.57
N GLY A 163 16.02 4.80 4.91
CA GLY A 163 17.06 4.47 5.87
C GLY A 163 17.53 3.02 5.75
N LEU A 164 16.60 2.08 5.65
CA LEU A 164 16.94 0.66 5.48
C LEU A 164 17.71 0.41 4.17
N ALA A 165 17.36 1.09 3.08
CA ALA A 165 18.09 0.97 1.82
C ALA A 165 19.54 1.44 1.95
N ALA A 166 19.79 2.52 2.69
CA ALA A 166 21.13 3.01 2.97
C ALA A 166 21.94 2.02 3.83
N GLU A 167 21.35 1.49 4.90
CA GLU A 167 21.96 0.50 5.81
C GLU A 167 22.31 -0.83 5.12
N LEU A 168 21.56 -1.20 4.09
CA LEU A 168 21.75 -2.46 3.36
C LEU A 168 22.74 -2.36 2.19
N MET A 169 23.27 -1.19 1.90
CA MET A 169 24.20 -1.00 0.79
C MET A 169 25.42 -1.91 0.91
N GLY A 170 25.73 -2.66 -0.17
CA GLY A 170 26.86 -3.60 -0.20
C GLY A 170 26.63 -4.94 0.49
N THR A 171 25.49 -5.17 1.14
CA THR A 171 25.18 -6.43 1.85
C THR A 171 24.66 -7.54 0.94
N GLY A 172 24.24 -7.22 -0.28
CA GLY A 172 23.54 -8.13 -1.19
C GLY A 172 22.01 -8.17 -0.96
N VAL A 173 21.50 -7.44 0.03
CA VAL A 173 20.08 -7.24 0.27
C VAL A 173 19.70 -5.80 -0.10
N THR A 174 18.51 -5.61 -0.68
CA THR A 174 18.03 -4.27 -1.08
C THR A 174 16.71 -3.93 -0.44
N ALA A 175 16.47 -2.64 -0.20
CA ALA A 175 15.16 -2.13 0.19
C ALA A 175 14.70 -1.07 -0.84
N THR A 176 13.42 -1.11 -1.18
CA THR A 176 12.80 -0.28 -2.22
C THR A 176 11.60 0.48 -1.66
N SER A 177 11.69 1.80 -1.65
CA SER A 177 10.55 2.69 -1.43
C SER A 177 9.70 2.74 -2.69
N ILE A 178 8.44 2.29 -2.61
CA ILE A 178 7.51 2.33 -3.73
C ILE A 178 6.53 3.48 -3.49
N VAL A 179 6.54 4.48 -4.38
CA VAL A 179 5.73 5.70 -4.27
C VAL A 179 4.72 5.74 -5.43
N PRO A 180 3.55 5.08 -5.27
CA PRO A 180 2.46 5.24 -6.21
C PRO A 180 1.82 6.62 -6.07
N GLY A 181 1.34 7.16 -7.19
CA GLY A 181 0.32 8.20 -7.19
C GLY A 181 -1.07 7.59 -7.01
N LEU A 182 -2.10 8.31 -7.41
CA LEU A 182 -3.45 7.78 -7.43
C LEU A 182 -3.54 6.59 -8.39
N MET A 183 -4.28 5.56 -8.01
CA MET A 183 -4.44 4.34 -8.80
C MET A 183 -5.92 3.99 -8.94
N ARG A 184 -6.28 3.45 -10.09
CA ARG A 184 -7.62 2.91 -10.33
C ARG A 184 -7.74 1.53 -9.68
N THR A 185 -8.22 1.55 -8.44
CA THR A 185 -8.52 0.38 -7.60
C THR A 185 -9.84 0.64 -6.88
N GLY A 186 -10.36 -0.35 -6.16
CA GLY A 186 -11.52 -0.20 -5.27
C GLY A 186 -11.20 0.46 -3.93
N SER A 187 -10.04 1.12 -3.81
CA SER A 187 -9.58 1.70 -2.54
C SER A 187 -10.55 2.71 -1.92
N HIS A 188 -11.31 3.43 -2.74
CA HIS A 188 -12.35 4.38 -2.25
C HIS A 188 -13.52 3.67 -1.57
N ASP A 189 -13.90 2.46 -1.99
CA ASP A 189 -14.94 1.66 -1.33
C ASP A 189 -14.43 1.03 -0.03
N GLN A 190 -13.13 0.76 0.06
CA GLN A 190 -12.47 0.20 1.24
C GLN A 190 -12.00 1.26 2.25
N ALA A 191 -11.88 2.52 1.83
CA ALA A 191 -11.54 3.65 2.71
C ALA A 191 -12.65 3.93 3.73
N THR A 192 -12.28 4.54 4.84
CA THR A 192 -13.21 5.07 5.84
C THR A 192 -13.25 6.60 5.78
N PHE A 193 -14.42 7.16 5.95
CA PHE A 193 -14.68 8.59 5.83
C PHE A 193 -15.24 9.12 7.15
N ILE A 194 -14.73 10.27 7.59
CA ILE A 194 -15.00 10.93 8.87
C ILE A 194 -15.56 12.32 8.57
N GLY A 195 -16.36 12.87 9.45
CA GLY A 195 -17.02 14.16 9.24
C GLY A 195 -18.24 14.04 8.32
N ASN A 196 -18.31 14.84 7.26
CA ASN A 196 -19.30 14.67 6.20
C ASN A 196 -18.88 13.52 5.26
N ALA A 197 -19.08 12.28 5.72
CA ALA A 197 -18.58 11.08 5.06
C ALA A 197 -18.99 10.98 3.58
N THR A 198 -20.21 11.42 3.20
CA THR A 198 -20.67 11.40 1.81
C THR A 198 -19.91 12.41 0.94
N ALA A 199 -19.70 13.62 1.44
CA ALA A 199 -18.94 14.64 0.70
C ALA A 199 -17.45 14.24 0.57
N GLU A 200 -16.87 13.71 1.66
CA GLU A 200 -15.50 13.20 1.69
C GLU A 200 -15.31 12.05 0.68
N HIS A 201 -16.24 11.10 0.66
CA HIS A 201 -16.20 9.99 -0.30
C HIS A 201 -16.29 10.47 -1.75
N ASN A 202 -17.15 11.45 -2.03
CA ASN A 202 -17.37 11.94 -3.39
C ASN A 202 -16.11 12.58 -3.98
N TRP A 203 -15.48 13.53 -3.28
CA TRP A 203 -14.28 14.18 -3.80
C TRP A 203 -13.11 13.20 -3.90
N PHE A 204 -12.93 12.33 -2.89
CA PHE A 204 -11.85 11.35 -2.87
C PHE A 204 -11.99 10.35 -4.02
N SER A 205 -13.21 9.84 -4.26
CA SER A 205 -13.49 8.89 -5.34
C SER A 205 -13.25 9.50 -6.72
N VAL A 206 -13.65 10.75 -6.93
CA VAL A 206 -13.39 11.47 -8.20
C VAL A 206 -11.89 11.67 -8.41
N ALA A 207 -11.17 12.13 -7.38
CA ALA A 207 -9.72 12.31 -7.45
C ALA A 207 -8.99 10.99 -7.75
N ALA A 208 -9.35 9.89 -7.06
CA ALA A 208 -8.75 8.56 -7.25
C ALA A 208 -9.05 7.95 -8.63
N SER A 209 -10.13 8.37 -9.30
CA SER A 209 -10.56 7.80 -10.58
C SER A 209 -10.18 8.64 -11.80
N ALA A 210 -9.66 9.85 -11.60
CA ALA A 210 -9.35 10.78 -12.68
C ALA A 210 -8.30 10.19 -13.67
N PRO A 211 -8.62 10.05 -14.97
CA PRO A 211 -7.82 9.25 -15.91
C PRO A 211 -6.42 9.82 -16.19
N LEU A 212 -6.25 11.13 -16.06
CA LEU A 212 -4.96 11.81 -16.31
C LEU A 212 -3.97 11.69 -15.16
N ILE A 213 -4.47 11.43 -13.93
CA ILE A 213 -3.65 11.41 -12.72
C ILE A 213 -3.58 10.05 -12.04
N SER A 214 -4.43 9.09 -12.45
CA SER A 214 -4.47 7.74 -11.89
C SER A 214 -3.86 6.70 -12.84
N ALA A 215 -3.06 5.78 -12.28
CA ALA A 215 -2.44 4.69 -13.01
C ALA A 215 -3.32 3.44 -13.07
N ASN A 216 -3.14 2.63 -14.12
CA ASN A 216 -3.69 1.28 -14.20
C ASN A 216 -2.95 0.36 -13.21
N SER A 217 -3.69 -0.38 -12.37
CA SER A 217 -3.14 -1.20 -11.28
C SER A 217 -2.19 -2.31 -11.78
N THR A 218 -2.53 -2.99 -12.86
CA THR A 218 -1.71 -4.08 -13.41
C THR A 218 -0.36 -3.55 -13.94
N ARG A 219 -0.38 -2.43 -14.68
CA ARG A 219 0.84 -1.81 -15.20
C ARG A 219 1.68 -1.23 -14.07
N ALA A 220 1.02 -0.66 -13.05
CA ALA A 220 1.69 -0.15 -11.86
C ALA A 220 2.37 -1.27 -11.08
N ALA A 221 1.68 -2.38 -10.79
CA ALA A 221 2.23 -3.53 -10.09
C ALA A 221 3.45 -4.11 -10.81
N ARG A 222 3.40 -4.23 -12.15
CA ARG A 222 4.56 -4.67 -12.93
C ARG A 222 5.78 -3.78 -12.69
N ARG A 223 5.62 -2.45 -12.82
CA ARG A 223 6.73 -1.49 -12.61
C ARG A 223 7.27 -1.54 -11.17
N MET A 224 6.38 -1.78 -10.18
CA MET A 224 6.77 -1.95 -8.78
C MET A 224 7.64 -3.19 -8.61
N VAL A 225 7.17 -4.34 -9.09
CA VAL A 225 7.90 -5.61 -9.01
C VAL A 225 9.24 -5.52 -9.75
N ASP A 226 9.24 -5.03 -10.99
CA ASP A 226 10.47 -4.84 -11.79
C ASP A 226 11.49 -3.95 -11.03
N GLY A 227 11.01 -2.90 -10.35
CA GLY A 227 11.85 -2.01 -9.57
C GLY A 227 12.43 -2.64 -8.30
N VAL A 228 11.61 -3.43 -7.59
CA VAL A 228 12.05 -4.18 -6.39
C VAL A 228 13.08 -5.23 -6.78
N LEU A 229 12.81 -6.04 -7.80
CA LEU A 229 13.74 -7.09 -8.27
C LEU A 229 15.04 -6.51 -8.82
N ALA A 230 15.00 -5.30 -9.36
CA ALA A 230 16.20 -4.57 -9.79
C ALA A 230 16.95 -3.88 -8.64
N GLY A 231 16.49 -4.00 -7.39
CA GLY A 231 17.12 -3.39 -6.21
C GLY A 231 17.12 -1.86 -6.22
N LYS A 232 16.19 -1.21 -6.92
CA LYS A 232 16.10 0.25 -6.97
C LYS A 232 15.69 0.81 -5.61
N PRO A 233 16.40 1.80 -5.04
CA PRO A 233 16.03 2.35 -3.74
C PRO A 233 14.68 3.07 -3.77
N LEU A 234 14.30 3.65 -4.92
CA LEU A 234 13.06 4.40 -5.10
C LEU A 234 12.38 4.05 -6.43
N VAL A 235 11.08 3.78 -6.38
CA VAL A 235 10.22 3.53 -7.55
C VAL A 235 9.00 4.44 -7.50
N THR A 236 8.95 5.46 -8.35
CA THR A 236 7.75 6.30 -8.55
C THR A 236 6.93 5.78 -9.72
N ILE A 237 5.61 5.70 -9.56
CA ILE A 237 4.75 5.04 -10.55
C ILE A 237 4.12 6.02 -11.54
N THR A 238 3.70 7.19 -11.07
CA THR A 238 3.08 8.20 -11.92
C THR A 238 4.00 9.41 -12.11
N PRO A 239 3.89 10.14 -13.24
CA PRO A 239 4.63 11.39 -13.42
C PRO A 239 4.33 12.40 -12.30
N LEU A 240 3.08 12.44 -11.82
CA LEU A 240 2.68 13.29 -10.72
C LEU A 240 3.43 12.93 -9.42
N ALA A 241 3.55 11.64 -9.08
CA ALA A 241 4.30 11.19 -7.89
C ALA A 241 5.79 11.53 -8.04
N TRP A 242 6.35 11.35 -9.22
CA TRP A 242 7.74 11.72 -9.54
C TRP A 242 7.99 13.22 -9.37
N MET A 243 7.09 14.05 -9.89
CA MET A 243 7.18 15.51 -9.76
C MET A 243 6.98 15.95 -8.30
N ALA A 244 5.97 15.41 -7.62
CA ALA A 244 5.67 15.72 -6.21
C ALA A 244 6.88 15.42 -5.30
N TYR A 245 7.55 14.28 -5.50
CA TYR A 245 8.74 13.91 -4.75
C TYR A 245 9.85 14.97 -4.89
N ARG A 246 10.12 15.45 -6.11
CA ARG A 246 11.16 16.45 -6.37
C ARG A 246 10.79 17.85 -5.91
N VAL A 247 9.57 18.27 -6.21
CA VAL A 247 9.11 19.62 -5.81
C VAL A 247 9.07 19.73 -4.28
N ARG A 248 8.61 18.68 -3.59
CA ARG A 248 8.61 18.65 -2.12
C ARG A 248 10.03 18.71 -1.55
N GLY A 249 10.97 18.01 -2.17
CA GLY A 249 12.39 18.04 -1.74
C GLY A 249 13.05 19.42 -1.93
N LEU A 250 12.73 20.10 -3.02
CA LEU A 250 13.32 21.41 -3.34
C LEU A 250 12.56 22.59 -2.70
N MET A 251 11.23 22.49 -2.59
CA MET A 251 10.36 23.60 -2.20
C MET A 251 9.31 23.17 -1.15
N PRO A 252 9.75 22.71 0.06
CA PRO A 252 8.84 22.16 1.06
C PRO A 252 7.76 23.17 1.52
N GLY A 253 8.13 24.41 1.75
CA GLY A 253 7.19 25.45 2.19
C GLY A 253 6.12 25.79 1.13
N ILE A 254 6.49 25.84 -0.15
CA ILE A 254 5.55 26.09 -1.24
C ILE A 254 4.55 24.95 -1.37
N THR A 255 5.03 23.70 -1.28
CA THR A 255 4.18 22.51 -1.32
C THR A 255 3.14 22.52 -0.20
N THR A 256 3.57 22.84 1.04
CA THR A 256 2.65 22.93 2.19
C THR A 256 1.62 24.04 2.02
N ARG A 257 2.04 25.23 1.52
CA ARG A 257 1.11 26.33 1.24
C ARG A 257 0.08 25.97 0.16
N ALA A 258 0.51 25.30 -0.91
CA ALA A 258 -0.37 24.83 -1.97
C ALA A 258 -1.41 23.85 -1.43
N MET A 259 -1.00 22.92 -0.56
CA MET A 259 -1.93 22.00 0.13
C MET A 259 -2.89 22.77 1.05
N GLY A 260 -2.43 23.78 1.77
CA GLY A 260 -3.29 24.65 2.58
C GLY A 260 -4.34 25.43 1.77
N ILE A 261 -3.97 25.86 0.54
CA ILE A 261 -4.93 26.49 -0.37
C ILE A 261 -5.97 25.45 -0.84
N SER A 262 -5.55 24.25 -1.20
CA SER A 262 -6.46 23.18 -1.65
C SER A 262 -7.46 22.79 -0.55
N ASN A 263 -7.08 22.87 0.72
CA ASN A 263 -7.98 22.60 1.86
C ASN A 263 -9.23 23.48 1.89
N ARG A 264 -9.18 24.69 1.33
CA ARG A 264 -10.31 25.62 1.27
C ARG A 264 -11.47 25.12 0.39
N PHE A 265 -11.19 24.18 -0.50
CA PHE A 265 -12.15 23.60 -1.43
C PHE A 265 -12.71 22.25 -0.96
N LEU A 266 -12.21 21.73 0.18
CA LEU A 266 -12.65 20.46 0.74
C LEU A 266 -13.83 20.66 1.71
N PRO A 267 -14.59 19.59 2.05
CA PRO A 267 -15.70 19.68 2.99
C PRO A 267 -15.28 20.23 4.35
N ARG A 268 -16.15 20.99 4.98
CA ARG A 268 -15.88 21.53 6.32
C ARG A 268 -16.09 20.44 7.38
N ALA A 269 -15.35 20.55 8.49
CA ALA A 269 -15.57 19.73 9.67
C ALA A 269 -17.02 19.85 10.21
N THR A 270 -17.54 18.75 10.72
CA THR A 270 -18.91 18.65 11.22
C THR A 270 -18.98 18.29 12.71
N GLY A 271 -17.84 17.96 13.34
CA GLY A 271 -17.80 17.43 14.70
C GLY A 271 -18.14 15.95 14.80
N ASN A 272 -18.40 15.27 13.67
CA ASN A 272 -18.68 13.83 13.66
C ASN A 272 -17.36 13.05 13.48
N THR A 273 -16.98 12.33 14.52
CA THR A 273 -15.73 11.53 14.53
C THR A 273 -15.95 10.06 14.13
N VAL A 274 -17.20 9.64 13.93
CA VAL A 274 -17.53 8.24 13.61
C VAL A 274 -17.14 7.89 12.18
N PRO A 275 -16.21 6.92 11.97
CA PRO A 275 -15.76 6.52 10.65
C PRO A 275 -16.82 5.67 9.94
N VAL A 276 -17.13 6.02 8.69
CA VAL A 276 -18.07 5.26 7.84
C VAL A 276 -17.31 4.67 6.66
N LYS A 277 -17.45 3.37 6.43
CA LYS A 277 -16.82 2.67 5.30
C LYS A 277 -17.42 3.14 3.97
N GLY A 278 -16.60 3.39 2.96
CA GLY A 278 -17.02 3.88 1.65
C GLY A 278 -18.07 3.00 0.97
N SER A 279 -17.94 1.67 1.12
CA SER A 279 -18.91 0.70 0.57
C SER A 279 -20.33 0.83 1.16
N LYS A 280 -20.51 1.50 2.31
CA LYS A 280 -21.81 1.75 2.94
C LYS A 280 -22.43 3.09 2.54
N LEU A 281 -21.69 3.93 1.81
CA LEU A 281 -22.14 5.26 1.41
C LEU A 281 -22.88 5.22 0.07
N SER A 282 -23.93 6.01 -0.04
CA SER A 282 -24.66 6.17 -1.28
C SER A 282 -23.87 7.05 -2.24
N VAL A 283 -23.61 6.56 -3.43
CA VAL A 283 -22.85 7.26 -4.46
C VAL A 283 -23.81 7.90 -5.46
N SER A 284 -23.65 9.19 -5.73
CA SER A 284 -24.47 9.87 -6.74
C SER A 284 -24.28 9.24 -8.13
N PRO A 285 -25.30 9.27 -9.02
CA PRO A 285 -25.16 8.70 -10.38
C PRO A 285 -23.99 9.29 -11.17
N VAL A 286 -23.68 10.56 -10.96
CA VAL A 286 -22.55 11.25 -11.62
C VAL A 286 -21.21 10.68 -11.14
N VAL A 287 -21.01 10.58 -9.83
CA VAL A 287 -19.77 9.99 -9.26
C VAL A 287 -19.65 8.53 -9.69
N ARG A 288 -20.73 7.77 -9.71
CA ARG A 288 -20.77 6.38 -10.17
C ARG A 288 -20.33 6.23 -11.63
N ARG A 289 -20.68 7.18 -12.50
CA ARG A 289 -20.23 7.20 -13.91
C ARG A 289 -18.74 7.53 -14.02
N LEU A 290 -18.27 8.52 -13.25
CA LEU A 290 -16.87 8.93 -13.24
C LEU A 290 -15.93 7.86 -12.64
N THR A 291 -16.42 7.03 -11.71
CA THR A 291 -15.64 5.96 -11.05
C THR A 291 -15.75 4.60 -11.75
N HIS A 292 -16.43 4.49 -12.89
CA HIS A 292 -16.67 3.22 -13.57
C HIS A 292 -15.41 2.36 -13.76
N TRP A 293 -14.32 2.95 -14.25
CA TRP A 293 -13.05 2.23 -14.47
C TRP A 293 -12.41 1.70 -13.18
N SER A 294 -12.56 2.43 -12.07
CA SER A 294 -12.07 1.98 -10.75
C SER A 294 -12.90 0.81 -10.24
N ARG A 295 -14.21 0.80 -10.45
CA ARG A 295 -15.10 -0.31 -10.07
C ARG A 295 -14.82 -1.58 -10.86
N CYS A 296 -14.55 -1.50 -12.16
CA CYS A 296 -14.11 -2.65 -12.96
C CYS A 296 -12.77 -3.22 -12.43
N ALA A 297 -11.86 -2.35 -12.00
CA ALA A 297 -10.61 -2.79 -11.40
C ALA A 297 -10.82 -3.41 -10.01
N ALA A 298 -11.74 -2.88 -9.19
CA ALA A 298 -12.12 -3.42 -7.89
C ALA A 298 -12.65 -4.87 -8.00
N ALA A 299 -13.59 -5.11 -8.92
CA ALA A 299 -14.13 -6.45 -9.16
C ALA A 299 -13.04 -7.46 -9.54
N ARG A 300 -12.11 -7.06 -10.43
CA ARG A 300 -10.99 -7.92 -10.83
C ARG A 300 -10.02 -8.21 -9.68
N ASN A 301 -9.90 -7.33 -8.71
CA ASN A 301 -8.89 -7.39 -7.66
C ASN A 301 -9.44 -7.79 -6.29
N ASN A 302 -10.55 -8.54 -6.25
CA ASN A 302 -11.14 -9.07 -5.02
C ASN A 302 -11.45 -7.97 -3.97
N GLU A 303 -11.87 -6.78 -4.43
CA GLU A 303 -12.20 -5.64 -3.56
C GLU A 303 -13.72 -5.42 -3.39
N VAL A 304 -14.55 -6.28 -3.99
CA VAL A 304 -16.03 -6.26 -3.94
C VAL A 304 -16.53 -7.51 -3.26
#